data_6b4fae175c850143cc2bd4e42d6aa917
#
_entry.id   6b4fae175c850143cc2bd4e42d6aa917
#
_cell.length_a   1.000
_cell.length_b   1.000
_cell.length_c   1.000
_cell.angle_alpha   90.00
_cell.angle_beta   90.00
_cell.angle_gamma   90.00
#
_symmetry.space_group_name_H-M   'P 1'
#
loop_
_entity.id
_entity.type
_entity.pdbx_description
1 polymer ?
#
loop_
_entity_poly.entity_id
_entity_poly.type
_entity_poly.pdbx_seq_one_letter_code
_entity_poly.pdbx_strand_id
1 'polypeptide(L)'
;MNNSELRALLQRHPIFSGLTVVQQESLAALVQARTLNADDILMQDGDEADRFFIIMDGQLSVTKRGQESEQGHQITILKAGEVVGELALIDNQKRSATVQALEETRLAGIDILAFQSNSQMLEIHSVLVKNIAHSLADRLRNSNAAVISGLERELSQVKARVALGLFTVNTLILASLYTLNMGAISQLVQKAQNSTFVSAPIILIFATLFLVMMIKSYYPLEVYGITIKNWRKSIIEATLFSFFLLAMGVLVKFVVFYPEIVNQQMSLFKIAEIFHAGPAAIKETVMLMLMYACFCPLQELVARGGLQGSLSNFLVGSMKRRQWIAIIVSNLIFAQAHIHFNITFAAVTFVTGLFWGWLFARQKNLIGCSWSHVLIGVGGMFIIGFDFSN
;
A
#
# COMPACT_ATOMS: atom_id res chain seq x y z
N MET A 1 44.14 -1.63 -31.94
CA MET A 1 43.46 -0.57 -31.16
C MET A 1 43.63 0.74 -31.91
N ASN A 2 42.53 1.49 -32.13
CA ASN A 2 42.62 2.78 -32.82
C ASN A 2 43.08 3.86 -31.82
N ASN A 3 44.28 4.43 -32.04
CA ASN A 3 44.87 5.46 -31.15
C ASN A 3 43.96 6.70 -31.02
N SER A 4 43.11 7.00 -32.00
CA SER A 4 42.18 8.13 -31.95
C SER A 4 41.02 7.89 -30.96
N GLU A 5 40.52 6.65 -30.87
CA GLU A 5 39.46 6.27 -29.91
C GLU A 5 39.99 6.33 -28.46
N LEU A 6 41.21 5.81 -28.22
CA LEU A 6 41.82 5.87 -26.90
C LEU A 6 42.04 7.31 -26.44
N ARG A 7 42.59 8.18 -27.33
CA ARG A 7 42.78 9.61 -27.00
C ARG A 7 41.45 10.31 -26.68
N ALA A 8 40.40 10.07 -27.47
CA ALA A 8 39.11 10.64 -27.23
C ALA A 8 38.51 10.20 -25.86
N LEU A 9 38.75 8.96 -25.46
CA LEU A 9 38.31 8.42 -24.18
C LEU A 9 39.14 9.02 -23.00
N LEU A 10 40.47 9.10 -23.12
CA LEU A 10 41.31 9.75 -22.10
C LEU A 10 40.92 11.23 -21.88
N GLN A 11 40.45 11.94 -22.92
CA GLN A 11 40.00 13.33 -22.82
C GLN A 11 38.64 13.48 -22.13
N ARG A 12 37.76 12.51 -22.27
CA ARG A 12 36.36 12.60 -21.78
C ARG A 12 36.10 11.94 -20.44
N HIS A 13 36.89 10.92 -20.10
CA HIS A 13 36.62 10.15 -18.88
C HIS A 13 37.08 10.92 -17.62
N PRO A 14 36.24 11.07 -16.58
CA PRO A 14 36.51 11.86 -15.38
C PRO A 14 37.83 11.48 -14.66
N ILE A 15 38.21 10.22 -14.69
CA ILE A 15 39.40 9.70 -14.04
C ILE A 15 40.68 10.36 -14.60
N PHE A 16 40.69 10.75 -15.87
CA PHE A 16 41.83 11.37 -16.56
C PHE A 16 41.74 12.90 -16.62
N SER A 17 40.75 13.48 -15.98
CA SER A 17 40.55 14.92 -15.93
C SER A 17 41.75 15.62 -15.28
N GLY A 18 42.20 16.71 -15.88
CA GLY A 18 43.35 17.48 -15.38
C GLY A 18 44.71 17.01 -15.89
N LEU A 19 44.80 15.90 -16.67
CA LEU A 19 46.02 15.53 -17.39
C LEU A 19 46.24 16.45 -18.58
N THR A 20 47.48 16.90 -18.74
CA THR A 20 47.91 17.64 -19.94
C THR A 20 47.96 16.71 -21.17
N VAL A 21 47.96 17.28 -22.37
CA VAL A 21 48.02 16.50 -23.64
C VAL A 21 49.29 15.61 -23.66
N VAL A 22 50.43 16.12 -23.19
CA VAL A 22 51.65 15.35 -23.10
C VAL A 22 51.54 14.16 -22.14
N GLN A 23 50.92 14.37 -20.98
CA GLN A 23 50.66 13.29 -20.01
C GLN A 23 49.69 12.24 -20.55
N GLN A 24 48.65 12.66 -21.27
CA GLN A 24 47.72 11.73 -21.95
C GLN A 24 48.43 10.90 -23.03
N GLU A 25 49.32 11.50 -23.80
CA GLU A 25 50.15 10.78 -24.81
C GLU A 25 51.11 9.78 -24.16
N SER A 26 51.75 10.18 -23.06
CA SER A 26 52.63 9.29 -22.29
C SER A 26 51.85 8.10 -21.70
N LEU A 27 50.63 8.34 -21.19
CA LEU A 27 49.75 7.30 -20.70
C LEU A 27 49.28 6.36 -21.82
N ALA A 28 48.90 6.92 -22.97
CA ALA A 28 48.47 6.15 -24.14
C ALA A 28 49.56 5.20 -24.67
N ALA A 29 50.82 5.57 -24.54
CA ALA A 29 51.97 4.74 -24.95
C ALA A 29 52.14 3.48 -24.06
N LEU A 30 51.59 3.47 -22.83
CA LEU A 30 51.66 2.33 -21.89
C LEU A 30 50.50 1.36 -22.07
N VAL A 31 49.50 1.71 -22.86
CA VAL A 31 48.27 0.91 -23.02
C VAL A 31 48.56 -0.37 -23.81
N GLN A 32 48.14 -1.49 -23.25
CA GLN A 32 48.15 -2.79 -23.91
C GLN A 32 46.69 -3.22 -24.23
N ALA A 33 46.44 -3.54 -25.51
CA ALA A 33 45.15 -4.04 -25.92
C ALA A 33 44.93 -5.48 -25.46
N ARG A 34 43.76 -5.77 -24.93
CA ARG A 34 43.31 -7.11 -24.58
C ARG A 34 41.87 -7.32 -25.07
N THR A 35 41.58 -8.47 -25.64
CA THR A 35 40.25 -8.88 -26.03
C THR A 35 39.85 -10.10 -25.21
N LEU A 36 38.62 -10.11 -24.71
CA LEU A 36 37.98 -11.22 -24.01
C LEU A 36 36.82 -11.72 -24.83
N ASN A 37 36.64 -13.02 -24.90
CA ASN A 37 35.38 -13.61 -25.41
C ASN A 37 34.33 -13.56 -24.32
N ALA A 38 33.06 -13.81 -24.71
CA ALA A 38 32.00 -14.00 -23.73
C ALA A 38 32.40 -15.10 -22.73
N ASP A 39 32.05 -14.87 -21.45
CA ASP A 39 32.36 -15.73 -20.29
C ASP A 39 33.84 -15.79 -19.85
N ASP A 40 34.76 -15.15 -20.55
CA ASP A 40 36.16 -15.05 -20.10
C ASP A 40 36.24 -14.24 -18.80
N ILE A 41 37.04 -14.72 -17.85
CA ILE A 41 37.32 -14.03 -16.59
C ILE A 41 38.50 -13.07 -16.79
N LEU A 42 38.27 -11.78 -16.54
CA LEU A 42 39.30 -10.76 -16.57
C LEU A 42 40.20 -10.80 -15.33
N MET A 43 39.60 -10.92 -14.15
CA MET A 43 40.26 -11.01 -12.84
C MET A 43 39.32 -11.70 -11.84
N GLN A 44 39.89 -12.39 -10.82
CA GLN A 44 39.14 -13.04 -9.74
C GLN A 44 39.36 -12.30 -8.41
N ASP A 45 38.34 -12.38 -7.54
CA ASP A 45 38.41 -11.88 -6.17
C ASP A 45 39.60 -12.54 -5.43
N GLY A 46 40.50 -11.74 -4.86
CA GLY A 46 41.70 -12.20 -4.19
C GLY A 46 42.98 -12.28 -5.05
N ASP A 47 42.91 -12.10 -6.37
CA ASP A 47 44.06 -12.04 -7.26
C ASP A 47 44.96 -10.84 -6.96
N GLU A 48 46.26 -10.94 -7.31
CA GLU A 48 47.18 -9.80 -7.29
C GLU A 48 46.74 -8.75 -8.33
N ALA A 49 46.88 -7.48 -7.97
CA ALA A 49 46.38 -6.38 -8.79
C ALA A 49 47.55 -5.68 -9.48
N ASP A 50 47.91 -6.10 -10.69
CA ASP A 50 48.99 -5.59 -11.50
C ASP A 50 48.58 -4.53 -12.53
N ARG A 51 47.31 -4.48 -12.92
CA ARG A 51 46.78 -3.64 -14.01
C ARG A 51 45.41 -3.10 -13.69
N PHE A 52 45.07 -1.96 -14.27
CA PHE A 52 43.69 -1.54 -14.41
C PHE A 52 43.31 -1.47 -15.89
N PHE A 53 42.00 -1.52 -16.18
CA PHE A 53 41.52 -1.64 -17.55
C PHE A 53 40.46 -0.59 -17.84
N ILE A 54 40.48 -0.08 -19.08
CA ILE A 54 39.43 0.78 -19.64
C ILE A 54 38.63 -0.09 -20.64
N ILE A 55 37.35 -0.10 -20.53
CA ILE A 55 36.46 -0.83 -21.46
C ILE A 55 36.30 0.00 -22.73
N MET A 56 36.87 -0.49 -23.84
CA MET A 56 36.76 0.17 -25.13
C MET A 56 35.46 -0.17 -25.85
N ASP A 57 35.00 -1.41 -25.70
CA ASP A 57 33.79 -1.96 -26.30
C ASP A 57 33.36 -3.21 -25.55
N GLY A 58 32.07 -3.52 -25.51
CA GLY A 58 31.52 -4.67 -24.80
C GLY A 58 31.06 -4.34 -23.36
N GLN A 59 30.84 -5.40 -22.57
CA GLN A 59 30.31 -5.31 -21.21
C GLN A 59 30.98 -6.32 -20.28
N LEU A 60 31.23 -5.89 -19.03
CA LEU A 60 31.78 -6.73 -17.97
C LEU A 60 30.81 -6.83 -16.79
N SER A 61 30.57 -8.03 -16.27
CA SER A 61 29.88 -8.27 -15.01
C SER A 61 30.88 -8.26 -13.86
N VAL A 62 30.54 -7.52 -12.80
CA VAL A 62 31.31 -7.50 -11.54
C VAL A 62 30.50 -8.27 -10.49
N THR A 63 31.10 -9.34 -9.96
CA THR A 63 30.46 -10.21 -8.95
C THR A 63 31.33 -10.30 -7.71
N LYS A 64 30.70 -10.43 -6.53
CA LYS A 64 31.38 -10.68 -5.26
C LYS A 64 30.70 -11.83 -4.53
N ARG A 65 31.49 -12.73 -3.96
CA ARG A 65 30.96 -13.78 -3.09
C ARG A 65 30.47 -13.20 -1.78
N GLY A 66 29.23 -13.48 -1.41
CA GLY A 66 28.67 -13.13 -0.10
C GLY A 66 29.17 -14.11 0.97
N GLN A 67 29.12 -13.71 2.24
CA GLN A 67 29.50 -14.57 3.37
C GLN A 67 28.55 -15.78 3.55
N GLU A 68 27.31 -15.71 3.03
CA GLU A 68 26.28 -16.73 3.26
C GLU A 68 25.82 -17.49 2.00
N SER A 69 26.35 -17.18 0.82
CA SER A 69 25.99 -17.90 -0.42
C SER A 69 27.21 -18.21 -1.28
N GLU A 70 27.32 -19.47 -1.73
CA GLU A 70 28.34 -19.89 -2.69
C GLU A 70 28.15 -19.25 -4.09
N GLN A 71 26.94 -18.76 -4.38
CA GLN A 71 26.65 -18.03 -5.61
C GLN A 71 27.02 -16.55 -5.45
N GLY A 72 27.97 -16.06 -6.26
CA GLY A 72 28.37 -14.66 -6.27
C GLY A 72 27.21 -13.72 -6.59
N HIS A 73 27.05 -12.65 -5.80
CA HIS A 73 26.07 -11.60 -6.11
C HIS A 73 26.64 -10.65 -7.15
N GLN A 74 25.90 -10.42 -8.23
CA GLN A 74 26.25 -9.41 -9.22
C GLN A 74 26.10 -8.01 -8.58
N ILE A 75 27.22 -7.28 -8.51
CA ILE A 75 27.27 -5.92 -7.95
C ILE A 75 26.83 -4.90 -9.01
N THR A 76 27.40 -5.02 -10.22
CA THR A 76 27.15 -4.08 -11.31
C THR A 76 27.53 -4.70 -12.66
N ILE A 77 27.10 -4.05 -13.73
CA ILE A 77 27.57 -4.27 -15.10
C ILE A 77 28.28 -3.02 -15.53
N LEU A 78 29.53 -3.16 -15.97
CA LEU A 78 30.35 -2.09 -16.53
C LEU A 78 30.28 -2.11 -18.05
N LYS A 79 30.26 -0.92 -18.67
CA LYS A 79 30.08 -0.72 -20.13
C LYS A 79 31.25 -0.01 -20.76
N ALA A 80 31.25 0.07 -22.09
CA ALA A 80 32.22 0.84 -22.83
C ALA A 80 32.38 2.27 -22.28
N GLY A 81 33.61 2.71 -22.07
CA GLY A 81 33.98 3.98 -21.45
C GLY A 81 34.18 3.90 -19.95
N GLU A 82 33.88 2.81 -19.26
CA GLU A 82 34.12 2.66 -17.82
C GLU A 82 35.47 2.01 -17.52
N VAL A 83 35.95 2.17 -16.29
CA VAL A 83 37.22 1.65 -15.81
C VAL A 83 37.01 0.58 -14.77
N VAL A 84 37.84 -0.44 -14.75
CA VAL A 84 37.81 -1.55 -13.80
C VAL A 84 39.22 -1.89 -13.29
N GLY A 85 39.27 -2.24 -12.00
CA GLY A 85 40.51 -2.58 -11.30
C GLY A 85 41.34 -1.35 -10.88
N GLU A 86 40.75 -0.16 -10.94
CA GLU A 86 41.35 1.13 -10.60
C GLU A 86 41.66 1.29 -9.09
N LEU A 87 40.97 0.54 -8.24
CA LEU A 87 41.15 0.60 -6.78
C LEU A 87 42.58 0.26 -6.38
N ALA A 88 43.21 -0.63 -7.10
CA ALA A 88 44.59 -1.01 -6.86
C ALA A 88 45.63 0.15 -7.05
N LEU A 89 45.23 1.21 -7.76
CA LEU A 89 46.04 2.44 -7.84
C LEU A 89 46.06 3.20 -6.50
N ILE A 90 45.08 3.00 -5.64
CA ILE A 90 44.96 3.72 -4.36
C ILE A 90 45.55 2.92 -3.21
N ASP A 91 45.18 1.64 -3.08
CA ASP A 91 45.44 0.84 -1.88
C ASP A 91 46.44 -0.31 -2.09
N ASN A 92 46.82 -0.57 -3.33
CA ASN A 92 47.67 -1.69 -3.71
C ASN A 92 47.24 -3.04 -3.12
N GLN A 93 45.91 -3.22 -2.93
CA GLN A 93 45.33 -4.43 -2.40
C GLN A 93 44.99 -5.42 -3.51
N LYS A 94 44.73 -6.67 -3.11
CA LYS A 94 44.21 -7.71 -4.00
C LYS A 94 42.86 -7.32 -4.60
N ARG A 95 42.50 -7.96 -5.70
CA ARG A 95 41.22 -7.73 -6.36
C ARG A 95 40.06 -7.93 -5.40
N SER A 96 39.14 -6.97 -5.36
CA SER A 96 38.01 -6.95 -4.42
C SER A 96 36.76 -7.62 -4.98
N ALA A 97 36.77 -8.06 -6.24
CA ALA A 97 35.65 -8.71 -6.93
C ALA A 97 36.11 -9.51 -8.13
N THR A 98 35.29 -10.46 -8.57
CA THR A 98 35.47 -11.18 -9.83
C THR A 98 34.83 -10.40 -10.97
N VAL A 99 35.53 -10.27 -12.08
CA VAL A 99 35.08 -9.57 -13.28
C VAL A 99 35.10 -10.51 -14.47
N GLN A 100 33.99 -10.65 -15.16
CA GLN A 100 33.75 -11.57 -16.28
C GLN A 100 33.11 -10.85 -17.46
N ALA A 101 33.53 -11.17 -18.67
CA ALA A 101 32.96 -10.62 -19.89
C ALA A 101 31.57 -11.21 -20.14
N LEU A 102 30.57 -10.38 -20.43
CA LEU A 102 29.22 -10.80 -20.84
C LEU A 102 29.11 -11.05 -22.34
N GLU A 103 30.01 -10.41 -23.10
CA GLU A 103 30.09 -10.49 -24.57
C GLU A 103 31.54 -10.27 -24.97
N GLU A 104 31.83 -10.38 -26.26
CA GLU A 104 33.18 -10.03 -26.74
C GLU A 104 33.53 -8.60 -26.31
N THR A 105 34.59 -8.45 -25.50
CA THR A 105 34.93 -7.19 -24.83
C THR A 105 36.36 -6.80 -25.15
N ARG A 106 36.55 -5.58 -25.69
CA ARG A 106 37.84 -5.01 -25.96
C ARG A 106 38.29 -4.07 -24.85
N LEU A 107 39.46 -4.27 -24.33
CA LEU A 107 40.02 -3.59 -23.18
C LEU A 107 41.34 -2.88 -23.52
N ALA A 108 41.59 -1.75 -22.86
CA ALA A 108 42.85 -1.06 -22.80
C ALA A 108 43.43 -1.22 -21.38
N GLY A 109 44.41 -2.10 -21.22
CA GLY A 109 45.08 -2.37 -19.93
C GLY A 109 46.28 -1.48 -19.71
N ILE A 110 46.48 -0.98 -18.50
CA ILE A 110 47.60 -0.17 -18.08
C ILE A 110 48.24 -0.81 -16.84
N ASP A 111 49.54 -1.05 -16.91
CA ASP A 111 50.32 -1.63 -15.83
C ASP A 111 50.50 -0.60 -14.70
N ILE A 112 50.18 -1.00 -13.47
CA ILE A 112 50.28 -0.12 -12.30
C ILE A 112 51.75 0.17 -11.95
N LEU A 113 52.66 -0.78 -12.14
CA LEU A 113 54.07 -0.58 -11.88
C LEU A 113 54.73 0.46 -12.82
N ALA A 114 54.16 0.67 -14.01
CA ALA A 114 54.65 1.68 -14.95
C ALA A 114 54.62 3.11 -14.37
N PHE A 115 53.70 3.38 -13.42
CA PHE A 115 53.62 4.69 -12.76
C PHE A 115 54.80 5.01 -11.83
N GLN A 116 55.61 4.04 -11.49
CA GLN A 116 56.82 4.23 -10.67
C GLN A 116 58.09 4.48 -11.49
N SER A 117 58.00 4.48 -12.82
CA SER A 117 59.15 4.49 -13.73
C SER A 117 59.92 5.82 -13.79
N ASN A 118 59.21 6.96 -13.63
CA ASN A 118 59.83 8.29 -13.65
C ASN A 118 58.93 9.35 -12.99
N SER A 119 59.43 10.59 -12.81
CA SER A 119 58.71 11.68 -12.15
C SER A 119 57.41 12.08 -12.83
N GLN A 120 57.38 12.07 -14.17
CA GLN A 120 56.16 12.39 -14.94
C GLN A 120 55.06 11.34 -14.70
N MET A 121 55.41 10.06 -14.61
CA MET A 121 54.44 8.99 -14.32
C MET A 121 53.94 9.08 -12.88
N LEU A 122 54.76 9.50 -11.92
CA LEU A 122 54.29 9.76 -10.54
C LEU A 122 53.32 10.94 -10.48
N GLU A 123 53.49 11.99 -11.28
CA GLU A 123 52.52 13.08 -11.38
C GLU A 123 51.19 12.60 -11.96
N ILE A 124 51.20 11.82 -13.05
CA ILE A 124 50.00 11.20 -13.63
C ILE A 124 49.30 10.34 -12.59
N HIS A 125 50.02 9.47 -11.89
CA HIS A 125 49.51 8.64 -10.81
C HIS A 125 48.77 9.48 -9.75
N SER A 126 49.38 10.57 -9.28
CA SER A 126 48.80 11.47 -8.28
C SER A 126 47.47 12.08 -8.75
N VAL A 127 47.39 12.48 -10.03
CA VAL A 127 46.13 12.99 -10.62
C VAL A 127 45.08 11.91 -10.70
N LEU A 128 45.41 10.70 -11.13
CA LEU A 128 44.49 9.57 -11.21
C LEU A 128 43.95 9.19 -9.84
N VAL A 129 44.83 9.02 -8.85
CA VAL A 129 44.44 8.69 -7.45
C VAL A 129 43.50 9.74 -6.89
N LYS A 130 43.77 11.03 -7.09
CA LYS A 130 42.89 12.12 -6.66
C LYS A 130 41.52 12.01 -7.31
N ASN A 131 41.45 11.78 -8.63
CA ASN A 131 40.17 11.69 -9.36
C ASN A 131 39.37 10.42 -8.99
N ILE A 132 40.07 9.30 -8.79
CA ILE A 132 39.43 8.06 -8.31
C ILE A 132 38.88 8.28 -6.90
N ALA A 133 39.66 8.89 -5.99
CA ALA A 133 39.19 9.19 -4.64
C ALA A 133 37.92 10.09 -4.63
N HIS A 134 37.90 11.12 -5.49
CA HIS A 134 36.70 11.95 -5.67
C HIS A 134 35.49 11.12 -6.16
N SER A 135 35.70 10.30 -7.20
CA SER A 135 34.64 9.43 -7.74
C SER A 135 34.10 8.46 -6.69
N LEU A 136 34.97 7.85 -5.88
CA LEU A 136 34.59 6.96 -4.79
C LEU A 136 33.83 7.69 -3.68
N ALA A 137 34.28 8.89 -3.30
CA ALA A 137 33.60 9.71 -2.31
C ALA A 137 32.17 10.07 -2.76
N ASP A 138 31.96 10.41 -4.04
CA ASP A 138 30.65 10.73 -4.58
C ASP A 138 29.75 9.47 -4.68
N ARG A 139 30.29 8.34 -5.11
CA ARG A 139 29.58 7.06 -5.09
C ARG A 139 29.14 6.67 -3.68
N LEU A 140 30.03 6.84 -2.70
CA LEU A 140 29.72 6.54 -1.29
C LEU A 140 28.62 7.47 -0.75
N ARG A 141 28.69 8.78 -1.03
CA ARG A 141 27.63 9.74 -0.62
C ARG A 141 26.28 9.37 -1.23
N ASN A 142 26.25 9.05 -2.52
CA ASN A 142 25.02 8.69 -3.21
C ASN A 142 24.45 7.36 -2.70
N SER A 143 25.31 6.37 -2.46
CA SER A 143 24.89 5.08 -1.88
C SER A 143 24.33 5.27 -0.47
N ASN A 144 25.02 6.03 0.40
CA ASN A 144 24.53 6.31 1.75
C ASN A 144 23.18 7.05 1.71
N ALA A 145 23.02 8.05 0.83
CA ALA A 145 21.74 8.75 0.68
C ALA A 145 20.61 7.80 0.25
N ALA A 146 20.89 6.88 -0.68
CA ALA A 146 19.92 5.87 -1.12
C ALA A 146 19.55 4.90 0.02
N VAL A 147 20.51 4.43 0.80
CA VAL A 147 20.27 3.55 1.95
C VAL A 147 19.44 4.27 3.03
N ILE A 148 19.81 5.50 3.39
CA ILE A 148 19.08 6.30 4.38
C ILE A 148 17.61 6.49 3.92
N SER A 149 17.40 6.90 2.66
CA SER A 149 16.05 7.09 2.14
C SER A 149 15.23 5.79 2.09
N GLY A 150 15.87 4.66 1.84
CA GLY A 150 15.26 3.34 1.90
C GLY A 150 14.81 2.99 3.32
N LEU A 151 15.69 3.13 4.30
CA LEU A 151 15.39 2.88 5.71
C LEU A 151 14.30 3.80 6.27
N GLU A 152 14.29 5.08 5.89
CA GLU A 152 13.24 6.02 6.30
C GLU A 152 11.86 5.61 5.77
N ARG A 153 11.79 5.15 4.51
CA ARG A 153 10.55 4.62 3.92
C ARG A 153 10.07 3.36 4.64
N GLU A 154 10.98 2.43 4.91
CA GLU A 154 10.67 1.19 5.63
C GLU A 154 10.17 1.50 7.05
N LEU A 155 10.88 2.37 7.78
CA LEU A 155 10.49 2.81 9.11
C LEU A 155 9.10 3.46 9.13
N SER A 156 8.81 4.31 8.15
CA SER A 156 7.49 4.95 8.03
C SER A 156 6.37 3.92 7.78
N GLN A 157 6.61 2.92 6.95
CA GLN A 157 5.67 1.82 6.71
C GLN A 157 5.43 0.96 7.95
N VAL A 158 6.49 0.65 8.71
CA VAL A 158 6.37 -0.11 9.97
C VAL A 158 5.56 0.70 10.99
N LYS A 159 5.86 1.99 11.19
CA LYS A 159 5.11 2.86 12.10
C LYS A 159 3.62 2.93 11.73
N ALA A 160 3.33 3.10 10.45
CA ALA A 160 1.96 3.13 9.96
C ALA A 160 1.23 1.80 10.20
N ARG A 161 1.88 0.66 9.95
CA ARG A 161 1.31 -0.67 10.22
C ARG A 161 1.04 -0.90 11.71
N VAL A 162 1.97 -0.51 12.58
CA VAL A 162 1.78 -0.59 14.04
C VAL A 162 0.60 0.28 14.50
N ALA A 163 0.47 1.50 13.98
CA ALA A 163 -0.65 2.38 14.29
C ALA A 163 -2.01 1.78 13.88
N LEU A 164 -2.09 1.15 12.69
CA LEU A 164 -3.30 0.43 12.26
C LEU A 164 -3.59 -0.81 13.13
N GLY A 165 -2.56 -1.54 13.53
CA GLY A 165 -2.70 -2.67 14.45
C GLY A 165 -3.29 -2.24 15.79
N LEU A 166 -2.74 -1.20 16.40
CA LEU A 166 -3.26 -0.62 17.65
C LEU A 166 -4.69 -0.09 17.48
N PHE A 167 -4.99 0.57 16.37
CA PHE A 167 -6.34 1.00 16.03
C PHE A 167 -7.31 -0.18 16.02
N THR A 168 -6.94 -1.27 15.35
CA THR A 168 -7.78 -2.48 15.26
C THR A 168 -7.99 -3.13 16.64
N VAL A 169 -6.93 -3.26 17.43
CA VAL A 169 -7.02 -3.82 18.80
C VAL A 169 -7.92 -2.96 19.68
N ASN A 170 -7.74 -1.64 19.68
CA ASN A 170 -8.60 -0.74 20.46
C ASN A 170 -10.06 -0.83 20.03
N THR A 171 -10.33 -0.97 18.74
CA THR A 171 -11.67 -1.17 18.20
C THR A 171 -12.29 -2.48 18.68
N LEU A 172 -11.52 -3.58 18.70
CA LEU A 172 -11.98 -4.87 19.22
C LEU A 172 -12.26 -4.80 20.71
N ILE A 173 -11.43 -4.11 21.49
CA ILE A 173 -11.67 -3.86 22.91
C ILE A 173 -12.98 -3.10 23.11
N LEU A 174 -13.21 -2.01 22.35
CA LEU A 174 -14.45 -1.24 22.45
C LEU A 174 -15.69 -2.09 22.05
N ALA A 175 -15.59 -2.88 21.00
CA ALA A 175 -16.65 -3.79 20.58
C ALA A 175 -16.95 -4.86 21.65
N SER A 176 -15.88 -5.40 22.28
CA SER A 176 -16.03 -6.37 23.38
C SER A 176 -16.69 -5.74 24.62
N LEU A 177 -16.28 -4.53 25.00
CA LEU A 177 -16.90 -3.79 26.11
C LEU A 177 -18.39 -3.51 25.82
N TYR A 178 -18.72 -3.11 24.59
CA TYR A 178 -20.12 -2.96 24.18
C TYR A 178 -20.90 -4.26 24.37
N THR A 179 -20.35 -5.39 23.90
CA THR A 179 -21.02 -6.71 23.99
C THR A 179 -21.20 -7.14 25.46
N LEU A 180 -20.19 -6.94 26.31
CA LEU A 180 -20.31 -7.27 27.74
C LEU A 180 -21.41 -6.47 28.46
N ASN A 181 -21.67 -5.25 27.98
CA ASN A 181 -22.72 -4.39 28.54
C ASN A 181 -24.07 -4.55 27.83
N MET A 182 -24.23 -5.51 26.92
CA MET A 182 -25.45 -5.68 26.12
C MET A 182 -26.71 -5.88 26.96
N GLY A 183 -26.60 -6.64 28.07
CA GLY A 183 -27.72 -6.84 28.99
C GLY A 183 -28.22 -5.54 29.61
N ALA A 184 -27.33 -4.67 30.07
CA ALA A 184 -27.67 -3.35 30.60
C ALA A 184 -28.26 -2.43 29.52
N ILE A 185 -27.72 -2.46 28.32
CA ILE A 185 -28.20 -1.70 27.15
C ILE A 185 -29.64 -2.14 26.81
N SER A 186 -29.90 -3.45 26.75
CA SER A 186 -31.27 -3.99 26.48
C SER A 186 -32.27 -3.55 27.53
N GLN A 187 -31.92 -3.55 28.81
CA GLN A 187 -32.77 -3.05 29.88
C GLN A 187 -33.07 -1.55 29.74
N LEU A 188 -32.06 -0.74 29.36
CA LEU A 188 -32.24 0.69 29.11
C LEU A 188 -33.17 0.93 27.89
N VAL A 189 -33.02 0.15 26.81
CA VAL A 189 -33.89 0.22 25.63
C VAL A 189 -35.33 -0.07 26.00
N GLN A 190 -35.59 -1.12 26.82
CA GLN A 190 -36.96 -1.46 27.29
C GLN A 190 -37.57 -0.36 28.16
N LYS A 191 -36.80 0.26 29.07
CA LYS A 191 -37.25 1.36 29.91
C LYS A 191 -37.51 2.66 29.15
N ALA A 192 -36.73 2.92 28.10
CA ALA A 192 -36.83 4.17 27.33
C ALA A 192 -38.01 4.24 26.37
N GLN A 193 -38.80 3.17 26.23
CA GLN A 193 -39.91 3.04 25.26
C GLN A 193 -39.55 3.30 23.79
N ASN A 194 -38.31 3.78 23.54
CA ASN A 194 -37.79 4.03 22.20
C ASN A 194 -36.29 3.75 22.18
N SER A 195 -35.90 2.73 21.42
CA SER A 195 -34.53 2.27 21.29
C SER A 195 -33.56 3.35 20.75
N THR A 196 -34.08 4.33 20.01
CA THR A 196 -33.28 5.39 19.39
C THR A 196 -32.62 6.29 20.44
N PHE A 197 -33.25 6.58 21.56
CA PHE A 197 -32.67 7.39 22.65
C PHE A 197 -31.46 6.73 23.32
N VAL A 198 -31.36 5.42 23.27
CA VAL A 198 -30.23 4.67 23.81
C VAL A 198 -29.15 4.45 22.74
N SER A 199 -29.57 4.08 21.55
CA SER A 199 -28.65 3.73 20.45
C SER A 199 -27.92 4.96 19.87
N ALA A 200 -28.60 6.12 19.78
CA ALA A 200 -28.03 7.33 19.18
C ALA A 200 -26.78 7.86 19.93
N PRO A 201 -26.81 8.05 21.26
CA PRO A 201 -25.61 8.45 22.01
C PRO A 201 -24.44 7.46 21.86
N ILE A 202 -24.74 6.15 21.86
CA ILE A 202 -23.72 5.11 21.69
C ILE A 202 -23.04 5.24 20.31
N ILE A 203 -23.82 5.37 19.25
CA ILE A 203 -23.31 5.55 17.88
C ILE A 203 -22.46 6.82 17.78
N LEU A 204 -22.91 7.94 18.38
CA LEU A 204 -22.15 9.19 18.38
C LEU A 204 -20.81 9.07 19.11
N ILE A 205 -20.78 8.41 20.26
CA ILE A 205 -19.53 8.16 21.00
C ILE A 205 -18.58 7.33 20.14
N PHE A 206 -19.02 6.21 19.60
CA PHE A 206 -18.18 5.36 18.74
C PHE A 206 -17.71 6.09 17.48
N ALA A 207 -18.60 6.77 16.78
CA ALA A 207 -18.26 7.51 15.57
C ALA A 207 -17.21 8.60 15.87
N THR A 208 -17.34 9.32 16.99
CA THR A 208 -16.39 10.34 17.43
C THR A 208 -15.02 9.72 17.76
N LEU A 209 -14.98 8.62 18.51
CA LEU A 209 -13.74 7.93 18.84
C LEU A 209 -13.04 7.42 17.58
N PHE A 210 -13.77 6.81 16.66
CA PHE A 210 -13.21 6.35 15.39
C PHE A 210 -12.69 7.51 14.55
N LEU A 211 -13.43 8.60 14.44
CA LEU A 211 -13.00 9.78 13.69
C LEU A 211 -11.72 10.38 14.27
N VAL A 212 -11.61 10.51 15.61
CA VAL A 212 -10.40 10.99 16.27
C VAL A 212 -9.22 10.05 15.99
N MET A 213 -9.45 8.74 16.06
CA MET A 213 -8.41 7.74 15.76
C MET A 213 -7.96 7.81 14.28
N MET A 214 -8.88 8.01 13.33
CA MET A 214 -8.57 8.17 11.90
C MET A 214 -7.74 9.44 11.66
N ILE A 215 -8.13 10.59 12.25
CA ILE A 215 -7.41 11.86 12.11
C ILE A 215 -5.99 11.77 12.71
N LYS A 216 -5.82 11.06 13.82
CA LYS A 216 -4.51 10.86 14.47
C LYS A 216 -3.68 9.72 13.86
N SER A 217 -4.21 8.99 12.89
CA SER A 217 -3.48 7.92 12.20
C SER A 217 -2.45 8.51 11.23
N TYR A 218 -1.47 7.70 10.83
CA TYR A 218 -0.48 8.06 9.80
C TYR A 218 -1.03 7.92 8.37
N TYR A 219 -2.30 7.55 8.21
CA TYR A 219 -2.93 7.33 6.91
C TYR A 219 -3.83 8.50 6.54
N PRO A 220 -3.88 8.87 5.25
CA PRO A 220 -4.82 9.88 4.77
C PRO A 220 -6.26 9.40 4.95
N LEU A 221 -7.18 10.33 5.16
CA LEU A 221 -8.61 10.03 5.41
C LEU A 221 -9.28 9.24 4.27
N GLU A 222 -8.75 9.36 3.04
CA GLU A 222 -9.22 8.57 1.89
C GLU A 222 -9.06 7.06 2.08
N VAL A 223 -8.10 6.61 2.88
CA VAL A 223 -7.92 5.18 3.23
C VAL A 223 -9.14 4.63 3.98
N TYR A 224 -9.81 5.50 4.73
CA TYR A 224 -11.04 5.22 5.46
C TYR A 224 -12.30 5.52 4.66
N GLY A 225 -12.15 5.88 3.38
CA GLY A 225 -13.26 6.22 2.50
C GLY A 225 -13.86 7.62 2.74
N ILE A 226 -13.23 8.46 3.56
CA ILE A 226 -13.64 9.84 3.78
C ILE A 226 -13.10 10.68 2.61
N THR A 227 -13.84 10.70 1.52
CA THR A 227 -13.49 11.39 0.29
C THR A 227 -14.74 11.68 -0.54
N ILE A 228 -14.72 12.77 -1.29
CA ILE A 228 -15.77 13.14 -2.25
C ILE A 228 -15.45 12.68 -3.69
N LYS A 229 -14.34 11.97 -3.88
CA LYS A 229 -13.97 11.46 -5.22
C LYS A 229 -15.06 10.52 -5.74
N ASN A 230 -15.49 10.74 -6.99
CA ASN A 230 -16.48 9.93 -7.68
C ASN A 230 -17.87 9.84 -6.98
N TRP A 231 -18.22 10.78 -6.11
CA TRP A 231 -19.46 10.71 -5.32
C TRP A 231 -20.73 10.51 -6.15
N ARG A 232 -20.86 11.19 -7.31
CA ARG A 232 -22.03 11.07 -8.20
C ARG A 232 -22.17 9.64 -8.73
N LYS A 233 -21.06 9.06 -9.21
CA LYS A 233 -21.03 7.67 -9.69
C LYS A 233 -21.40 6.70 -8.56
N SER A 234 -20.88 6.94 -7.37
CA SER A 234 -21.15 6.10 -6.19
C SER A 234 -22.62 6.16 -5.77
N ILE A 235 -23.26 7.33 -5.80
CA ILE A 235 -24.71 7.47 -5.53
C ILE A 235 -25.54 6.75 -6.58
N ILE A 236 -25.27 6.93 -7.87
CA ILE A 236 -26.03 6.28 -8.96
C ILE A 236 -25.94 4.76 -8.83
N GLU A 237 -24.73 4.24 -8.67
CA GLU A 237 -24.48 2.79 -8.53
C GLU A 237 -25.18 2.24 -7.27
N ALA A 238 -25.03 2.92 -6.13
CA ALA A 238 -25.67 2.56 -4.87
C ALA A 238 -27.20 2.55 -4.99
N THR A 239 -27.78 3.54 -5.66
CA THR A 239 -29.22 3.61 -5.92
C THR A 239 -29.71 2.43 -6.73
N LEU A 240 -29.05 2.12 -7.86
CA LEU A 240 -29.44 1.00 -8.72
C LEU A 240 -29.41 -0.35 -7.97
N PHE A 241 -28.33 -0.62 -7.23
CA PHE A 241 -28.25 -1.85 -6.44
C PHE A 241 -29.27 -1.89 -5.30
N SER A 242 -29.52 -0.75 -4.63
CA SER A 242 -30.49 -0.68 -3.55
C SER A 242 -31.92 -0.94 -4.04
N PHE A 243 -32.31 -0.37 -5.17
CA PHE A 243 -33.60 -0.64 -5.77
C PHE A 243 -33.78 -2.11 -6.17
N PHE A 244 -32.72 -2.73 -6.73
CA PHE A 244 -32.76 -4.16 -7.05
C PHE A 244 -32.98 -5.01 -5.78
N LEU A 245 -32.26 -4.72 -4.70
CA LEU A 245 -32.40 -5.44 -3.43
C LEU A 245 -33.78 -5.20 -2.79
N LEU A 246 -34.28 -3.98 -2.82
CA LEU A 246 -35.63 -3.67 -2.32
C LEU A 246 -36.71 -4.38 -3.13
N ALA A 247 -36.61 -4.41 -4.45
CA ALA A 247 -37.52 -5.15 -5.32
C ALA A 247 -37.52 -6.66 -5.01
N MET A 248 -36.31 -7.21 -4.78
CA MET A 248 -36.18 -8.60 -4.35
C MET A 248 -36.79 -8.82 -2.96
N GLY A 249 -36.61 -7.87 -2.03
CA GLY A 249 -37.24 -7.90 -0.71
C GLY A 249 -38.78 -7.92 -0.81
N VAL A 250 -39.39 -7.07 -1.65
CA VAL A 250 -40.84 -7.09 -1.91
C VAL A 250 -41.29 -8.46 -2.43
N LEU A 251 -40.56 -9.02 -3.39
CA LEU A 251 -40.85 -10.35 -3.94
C LEU A 251 -40.79 -11.43 -2.85
N VAL A 252 -39.75 -11.42 -2.04
CA VAL A 252 -39.63 -12.38 -0.92
C VAL A 252 -40.80 -12.22 0.06
N LYS A 253 -41.12 -11.00 0.47
CA LYS A 253 -42.26 -10.76 1.35
C LYS A 253 -43.56 -11.29 0.74
N PHE A 254 -43.80 -11.01 -0.54
CA PHE A 254 -44.99 -11.49 -1.23
C PHE A 254 -45.05 -13.01 -1.28
N VAL A 255 -43.94 -13.70 -1.59
CA VAL A 255 -43.93 -15.17 -1.69
C VAL A 255 -44.07 -15.83 -0.32
N VAL A 256 -43.35 -15.32 0.70
CA VAL A 256 -43.33 -15.91 2.05
C VAL A 256 -44.70 -15.73 2.77
N PHE A 257 -45.30 -14.53 2.63
CA PHE A 257 -46.53 -14.16 3.31
C PHE A 257 -47.73 -14.08 2.33
N TYR A 258 -47.69 -14.87 1.25
CA TYR A 258 -48.73 -14.87 0.22
C TYR A 258 -50.14 -15.09 0.78
N PRO A 259 -50.39 -16.09 1.67
CA PRO A 259 -51.74 -16.33 2.24
C PRO A 259 -52.23 -15.14 3.06
N GLU A 260 -51.39 -14.55 3.91
CA GLU A 260 -51.72 -13.44 4.79
C GLU A 260 -52.02 -12.16 4.01
N ILE A 261 -51.24 -11.93 2.91
CA ILE A 261 -51.43 -10.77 2.05
C ILE A 261 -52.71 -10.89 1.25
N VAL A 262 -53.01 -12.05 0.66
CA VAL A 262 -54.22 -12.29 -0.13
C VAL A 262 -55.47 -12.23 0.74
N ASN A 263 -55.38 -12.74 1.97
CA ASN A 263 -56.51 -12.70 2.95
C ASN A 263 -56.61 -11.33 3.66
N GLN A 264 -55.87 -10.33 3.26
CA GLN A 264 -55.82 -8.97 3.84
C GLN A 264 -55.48 -8.93 5.34
N GLN A 265 -54.78 -9.94 5.84
CA GLN A 265 -54.28 -9.98 7.21
C GLN A 265 -52.98 -9.23 7.37
N MET A 266 -52.22 -9.06 6.27
CA MET A 266 -50.97 -8.32 6.21
C MET A 266 -50.90 -7.44 4.96
N SER A 267 -50.40 -6.21 5.11
CA SER A 267 -50.16 -5.32 3.98
C SER A 267 -48.82 -5.61 3.32
N LEU A 268 -48.79 -5.62 1.99
CA LEU A 268 -47.52 -5.74 1.25
C LEU A 268 -46.60 -4.53 1.51
N PHE A 269 -47.23 -3.34 1.67
CA PHE A 269 -46.53 -2.09 1.96
C PHE A 269 -47.06 -1.45 3.24
N LYS A 270 -46.26 -1.39 4.29
CA LYS A 270 -46.60 -0.76 5.58
C LYS A 270 -46.91 0.73 5.44
N ILE A 271 -46.31 1.41 4.47
CA ILE A 271 -46.59 2.82 4.24
C ILE A 271 -48.06 3.13 3.99
N ALA A 272 -48.81 2.19 3.39
CA ALA A 272 -50.27 2.34 3.21
C ALA A 272 -51.00 2.40 4.57
N GLU A 273 -50.64 1.55 5.53
CA GLU A 273 -51.18 1.53 6.88
C GLU A 273 -50.90 2.83 7.62
N ILE A 274 -49.66 3.39 7.45
CA ILE A 274 -49.27 4.66 8.06
C ILE A 274 -50.13 5.81 7.52
N PHE A 275 -50.44 5.83 6.22
CA PHE A 275 -51.33 6.83 5.63
C PHE A 275 -52.77 6.71 6.14
N HIS A 276 -53.27 5.49 6.33
CA HIS A 276 -54.60 5.26 6.91
C HIS A 276 -54.70 5.64 8.39
N ALA A 277 -53.58 5.53 9.14
CA ALA A 277 -53.52 5.91 10.55
C ALA A 277 -53.57 7.43 10.81
N GLY A 278 -53.40 8.24 9.76
CA GLY A 278 -53.60 9.68 9.78
C GLY A 278 -52.34 10.54 10.02
N PRO A 279 -52.47 11.88 10.10
CA PRO A 279 -51.37 12.83 10.08
C PRO A 279 -50.36 12.68 11.22
N ALA A 280 -50.78 12.25 12.40
CA ALA A 280 -49.89 12.05 13.54
C ALA A 280 -48.91 10.89 13.30
N ALA A 281 -49.37 9.77 12.78
CA ALA A 281 -48.57 8.60 12.44
C ALA A 281 -47.58 8.93 11.29
N ILE A 282 -48.03 9.70 10.30
CA ILE A 282 -47.18 10.17 9.20
C ILE A 282 -46.03 11.03 9.76
N LYS A 283 -46.35 12.03 10.63
CA LYS A 283 -45.33 12.90 11.24
C LYS A 283 -44.29 12.12 12.04
N GLU A 284 -44.74 11.18 12.86
CA GLU A 284 -43.86 10.32 13.66
C GLU A 284 -42.95 9.46 12.77
N THR A 285 -43.54 8.81 11.75
CA THR A 285 -42.76 7.99 10.81
C THR A 285 -41.72 8.79 10.04
N VAL A 286 -42.09 9.98 9.55
CA VAL A 286 -41.12 10.86 8.85
C VAL A 286 -39.99 11.28 9.78
N MET A 287 -40.31 11.61 11.03
CA MET A 287 -39.28 11.95 12.04
C MET A 287 -38.30 10.77 12.26
N LEU A 288 -38.83 9.55 12.40
CA LEU A 288 -38.01 8.34 12.55
C LEU A 288 -37.19 8.05 11.31
N MET A 289 -37.73 8.21 10.10
CA MET A 289 -36.95 8.09 8.83
C MET A 289 -35.81 9.09 8.77
N LEU A 290 -36.02 10.35 9.14
CA LEU A 290 -35.01 11.38 9.16
C LEU A 290 -33.89 11.08 10.19
N MET A 291 -34.28 10.66 11.39
CA MET A 291 -33.33 10.22 12.43
C MET A 291 -32.51 9.05 11.93
N TYR A 292 -33.14 8.02 11.38
CA TYR A 292 -32.44 6.87 10.80
C TYR A 292 -31.44 7.30 9.72
N ALA A 293 -31.88 8.14 8.78
CA ALA A 293 -31.04 8.65 7.71
C ALA A 293 -29.80 9.42 8.21
N CYS A 294 -29.94 10.17 9.33
CA CYS A 294 -28.83 10.87 9.96
C CYS A 294 -27.80 9.91 10.61
N PHE A 295 -28.25 8.79 11.17
CA PHE A 295 -27.37 7.84 11.84
C PHE A 295 -26.68 6.84 10.91
N CYS A 296 -27.27 6.51 9.75
CA CYS A 296 -26.66 5.59 8.79
C CYS A 296 -25.22 5.98 8.39
N PRO A 297 -24.89 7.22 8.02
CA PRO A 297 -23.51 7.60 7.69
C PRO A 297 -22.53 7.42 8.86
N LEU A 298 -22.97 7.63 10.10
CA LEU A 298 -22.15 7.42 11.28
C LEU A 298 -21.86 5.92 11.52
N GLN A 299 -22.86 5.08 11.29
CA GLN A 299 -22.69 3.63 11.37
C GLN A 299 -21.72 3.12 10.30
N GLU A 300 -21.85 3.62 9.06
CA GLU A 300 -20.94 3.26 7.97
C GLU A 300 -19.52 3.82 8.20
N LEU A 301 -19.38 4.99 8.81
CA LEU A 301 -18.09 5.52 9.22
C LEU A 301 -17.36 4.56 10.17
N VAL A 302 -18.07 4.01 11.15
CA VAL A 302 -17.52 3.03 12.10
C VAL A 302 -17.23 1.69 11.42
N ALA A 303 -18.25 1.11 10.76
CA ALA A 303 -18.17 -0.24 10.23
C ALA A 303 -17.29 -0.35 8.98
N ARG A 304 -17.42 0.57 8.03
CA ARG A 304 -16.70 0.53 6.74
C ARG A 304 -15.43 1.36 6.78
N GLY A 305 -15.51 2.61 7.22
CA GLY A 305 -14.34 3.47 7.37
C GLY A 305 -13.37 2.94 8.41
N GLY A 306 -13.84 2.82 9.64
CA GLY A 306 -13.04 2.41 10.79
C GLY A 306 -12.57 0.97 10.71
N LEU A 307 -13.49 0.04 10.83
CA LEU A 307 -13.16 -1.39 10.92
C LEU A 307 -12.67 -1.97 9.60
N GLN A 308 -13.49 -1.95 8.56
CA GLN A 308 -13.16 -2.58 7.29
C GLN A 308 -11.94 -1.93 6.62
N GLY A 309 -11.88 -0.58 6.60
CA GLY A 309 -10.78 0.18 6.02
C GLY A 309 -9.46 -0.15 6.71
N SER A 310 -9.42 -0.11 8.05
CA SER A 310 -8.23 -0.44 8.84
C SER A 310 -7.79 -1.89 8.64
N LEU A 311 -8.71 -2.85 8.77
CA LEU A 311 -8.41 -4.27 8.61
C LEU A 311 -7.87 -4.58 7.21
N SER A 312 -8.46 -4.02 6.15
CA SER A 312 -8.01 -4.26 4.78
C SER A 312 -6.57 -3.80 4.52
N ASN A 313 -6.09 -2.80 5.26
CA ASN A 313 -4.72 -2.27 5.15
C ASN A 313 -3.75 -2.89 6.16
N PHE A 314 -4.23 -3.36 7.31
CA PHE A 314 -3.42 -4.05 8.31
C PHE A 314 -3.08 -5.49 7.89
N LEU A 315 -4.04 -6.22 7.31
CA LEU A 315 -3.89 -7.62 6.94
C LEU A 315 -2.82 -7.81 5.85
N VAL A 316 -2.08 -8.93 5.93
CA VAL A 316 -1.08 -9.34 4.95
C VAL A 316 -1.68 -10.34 3.96
N GLY A 317 -1.23 -10.30 2.71
CA GLY A 317 -1.65 -11.23 1.65
C GLY A 317 -2.21 -10.53 0.41
N SER A 318 -2.82 -11.30 -0.49
CA SER A 318 -3.39 -10.75 -1.72
C SER A 318 -4.52 -9.75 -1.42
N MET A 319 -4.68 -8.74 -2.27
CA MET A 319 -5.70 -7.69 -2.13
C MET A 319 -7.12 -8.28 -1.95
N LYS A 320 -7.49 -9.27 -2.77
CA LYS A 320 -8.81 -9.92 -2.69
C LYS A 320 -9.03 -10.58 -1.34
N ARG A 321 -8.05 -11.37 -0.84
CA ARG A 321 -8.14 -12.07 0.44
C ARG A 321 -8.28 -11.08 1.59
N ARG A 322 -7.47 -10.03 1.64
CA ARG A 322 -7.51 -8.99 2.68
C ARG A 322 -8.87 -8.29 2.72
N GLN A 323 -9.41 -7.93 1.56
CA GLN A 323 -10.71 -7.27 1.45
C GLN A 323 -11.85 -8.17 1.97
N TRP A 324 -11.90 -9.45 1.56
CA TRP A 324 -12.96 -10.35 2.01
C TRP A 324 -12.90 -10.62 3.52
N ILE A 325 -11.71 -10.84 4.07
CA ILE A 325 -11.55 -11.01 5.53
C ILE A 325 -12.01 -9.73 6.26
N ALA A 326 -11.60 -8.56 5.78
CA ALA A 326 -12.01 -7.29 6.38
C ALA A 326 -13.53 -7.07 6.31
N ILE A 327 -14.19 -7.42 5.19
CA ILE A 327 -15.64 -7.36 5.02
C ILE A 327 -16.32 -8.28 6.04
N ILE A 328 -15.91 -9.54 6.12
CA ILE A 328 -16.55 -10.53 7.01
C ILE A 328 -16.40 -10.12 8.47
N VAL A 329 -15.16 -9.80 8.92
CA VAL A 329 -14.87 -9.48 10.32
C VAL A 329 -15.59 -8.19 10.74
N SER A 330 -15.46 -7.11 9.95
CA SER A 330 -16.15 -5.86 10.28
C SER A 330 -17.65 -6.01 10.32
N ASN A 331 -18.20 -6.86 9.46
CA ASN A 331 -19.64 -7.08 9.37
C ASN A 331 -20.17 -7.98 10.49
N LEU A 332 -19.39 -8.96 10.95
CA LEU A 332 -19.74 -9.73 12.15
C LEU A 332 -19.87 -8.82 13.37
N ILE A 333 -18.92 -7.89 13.56
CA ILE A 333 -18.96 -6.93 14.66
C ILE A 333 -20.18 -5.99 14.50
N PHE A 334 -20.45 -5.55 13.28
CA PHE A 334 -21.61 -4.70 12.98
C PHE A 334 -22.93 -5.41 13.26
N ALA A 335 -23.10 -6.65 12.84
CA ALA A 335 -24.28 -7.46 13.12
C ALA A 335 -24.44 -7.76 14.61
N GLN A 336 -23.33 -8.06 15.31
CA GLN A 336 -23.30 -8.27 16.77
C GLN A 336 -23.82 -7.06 17.52
N ALA A 337 -23.51 -5.83 17.06
CA ALA A 337 -24.02 -4.61 17.65
C ALA A 337 -25.56 -4.46 17.54
N HIS A 338 -26.22 -5.24 16.68
CA HIS A 338 -27.68 -5.22 16.49
C HIS A 338 -28.42 -6.38 17.20
N ILE A 339 -27.69 -7.26 17.89
CA ILE A 339 -28.28 -8.43 18.57
C ILE A 339 -29.25 -8.02 19.69
N HIS A 340 -29.12 -6.81 20.23
CA HIS A 340 -29.99 -6.27 21.26
C HIS A 340 -31.45 -6.06 20.79
N PHE A 341 -31.70 -6.01 19.49
CA PHE A 341 -33.06 -6.05 18.96
C PHE A 341 -33.57 -7.50 18.97
N ASN A 342 -32.97 -8.37 18.20
CA ASN A 342 -33.11 -9.83 18.21
C ASN A 342 -32.09 -10.48 17.25
N ILE A 343 -32.02 -11.82 17.29
CA ILE A 343 -31.09 -12.61 16.47
C ILE A 343 -31.44 -12.54 14.97
N THR A 344 -32.71 -12.50 14.63
CA THR A 344 -33.19 -12.41 13.24
C THR A 344 -32.78 -11.09 12.61
N PHE A 345 -32.96 -9.98 13.33
CA PHE A 345 -32.53 -8.66 12.87
C PHE A 345 -31.00 -8.60 12.69
N ALA A 346 -30.25 -9.17 13.62
CA ALA A 346 -28.80 -9.26 13.52
C ALA A 346 -28.35 -10.09 12.29
N ALA A 347 -29.05 -11.21 12.00
CA ALA A 347 -28.78 -12.04 10.83
C ALA A 347 -29.06 -11.29 9.51
N VAL A 348 -30.18 -10.57 9.42
CA VAL A 348 -30.49 -9.72 8.26
C VAL A 348 -29.47 -8.59 8.11
N THR A 349 -29.08 -7.95 9.21
CA THR A 349 -28.01 -6.94 9.24
C THR A 349 -26.67 -7.50 8.77
N PHE A 350 -26.36 -8.76 9.11
CA PHE A 350 -25.18 -9.43 8.60
C PHE A 350 -25.20 -9.58 7.07
N VAL A 351 -26.31 -10.07 6.53
CA VAL A 351 -26.46 -10.28 5.07
C VAL A 351 -26.40 -8.96 4.30
N THR A 352 -27.17 -7.95 4.74
CA THR A 352 -27.16 -6.62 4.11
C THR A 352 -25.81 -5.92 4.27
N GLY A 353 -25.18 -6.10 5.41
CA GLY A 353 -23.86 -5.57 5.69
C GLY A 353 -22.74 -6.15 4.81
N LEU A 354 -22.81 -7.43 4.40
CA LEU A 354 -21.89 -7.99 3.41
C LEU A 354 -21.98 -7.22 2.08
N PHE A 355 -23.18 -6.88 1.66
CA PHE A 355 -23.40 -6.06 0.47
C PHE A 355 -22.79 -4.65 0.61
N TRP A 356 -23.01 -3.95 1.72
CA TRP A 356 -22.42 -2.64 1.95
C TRP A 356 -20.88 -2.71 2.05
N GLY A 357 -20.35 -3.77 2.67
CA GLY A 357 -18.91 -4.01 2.72
C GLY A 357 -18.29 -4.21 1.34
N TRP A 358 -18.96 -4.96 0.47
CA TRP A 358 -18.57 -5.11 -0.94
C TRP A 358 -18.67 -3.79 -1.71
N LEU A 359 -19.76 -3.03 -1.52
CA LEU A 359 -19.97 -1.73 -2.16
C LEU A 359 -18.86 -0.73 -1.78
N PHE A 360 -18.53 -0.65 -0.47
CA PHE A 360 -17.43 0.15 0.01
C PHE A 360 -16.08 -0.28 -0.60
N ALA A 361 -15.77 -1.59 -0.62
CA ALA A 361 -14.55 -2.10 -1.21
C ALA A 361 -14.41 -1.75 -2.70
N ARG A 362 -15.54 -1.68 -3.43
CA ARG A 362 -15.62 -1.31 -4.83
C ARG A 362 -15.47 0.20 -5.06
N GLN A 363 -16.18 1.02 -4.28
CA GLN A 363 -16.28 2.46 -4.48
C GLN A 363 -15.16 3.26 -3.81
N LYS A 364 -14.55 2.71 -2.75
CA LYS A 364 -13.51 3.37 -1.94
C LYS A 364 -13.93 4.71 -1.35
N ASN A 365 -15.23 4.93 -1.15
CA ASN A 365 -15.78 6.07 -0.42
C ASN A 365 -17.01 5.65 0.40
N LEU A 366 -17.33 6.42 1.45
CA LEU A 366 -18.44 6.16 2.35
C LEU A 366 -19.79 6.65 1.80
N ILE A 367 -19.79 7.53 0.80
CA ILE A 367 -21.01 8.21 0.32
C ILE A 367 -21.99 7.20 -0.25
N GLY A 368 -21.53 6.31 -1.12
CA GLY A 368 -22.40 5.34 -1.76
C GLY A 368 -22.95 4.29 -0.79
N CYS A 369 -22.12 3.74 0.09
CA CYS A 369 -22.63 2.76 1.08
C CYS A 369 -23.56 3.41 2.11
N SER A 370 -23.28 4.64 2.57
CA SER A 370 -24.19 5.39 3.45
C SER A 370 -25.53 5.67 2.79
N TRP A 371 -25.50 6.12 1.52
CA TRP A 371 -26.72 6.34 0.74
C TRP A 371 -27.52 5.07 0.54
N SER A 372 -26.85 3.96 0.19
CA SER A 372 -27.49 2.65 0.06
C SER A 372 -28.10 2.17 1.38
N HIS A 373 -27.42 2.39 2.50
CA HIS A 373 -27.91 2.04 3.83
C HIS A 373 -29.20 2.78 4.16
N VAL A 374 -29.25 4.09 3.88
CA VAL A 374 -30.48 4.88 4.02
C VAL A 374 -31.60 4.33 3.14
N LEU A 375 -31.34 4.08 1.87
CA LEU A 375 -32.36 3.58 0.95
C LEU A 375 -32.93 2.22 1.36
N ILE A 376 -32.05 1.26 1.68
CA ILE A 376 -32.46 -0.10 2.05
C ILE A 376 -33.16 -0.09 3.41
N GLY A 377 -32.64 0.65 4.38
CA GLY A 377 -33.21 0.69 5.71
C GLY A 377 -34.59 1.41 5.73
N VAL A 378 -34.67 2.60 5.12
CA VAL A 378 -35.96 3.31 5.00
C VAL A 378 -36.93 2.50 4.16
N GLY A 379 -36.50 1.99 3.01
CA GLY A 379 -37.36 1.16 2.13
C GLY A 379 -37.82 -0.12 2.80
N GLY A 380 -36.92 -0.85 3.45
CA GLY A 380 -37.24 -2.12 4.12
C GLY A 380 -38.10 -1.97 5.34
N MET A 381 -37.76 -1.07 6.26
CA MET A 381 -38.44 -0.96 7.57
C MET A 381 -39.73 -0.15 7.51
N PHE A 382 -39.72 0.98 6.79
CA PHE A 382 -40.85 1.92 6.83
C PHE A 382 -41.78 1.83 5.62
N ILE A 383 -41.27 1.45 4.43
CA ILE A 383 -42.07 1.35 3.22
C ILE A 383 -42.62 -0.06 3.05
N ILE A 384 -41.72 -1.07 3.00
CA ILE A 384 -42.12 -2.47 2.83
C ILE A 384 -42.65 -3.04 4.16
N GLY A 385 -42.07 -2.62 5.28
CA GLY A 385 -42.45 -3.04 6.62
C GLY A 385 -42.04 -4.48 6.92
N PHE A 386 -40.77 -4.78 6.79
CA PHE A 386 -40.21 -5.98 7.41
C PHE A 386 -40.26 -5.78 8.93
N ASP A 387 -41.11 -6.56 9.62
CA ASP A 387 -41.14 -6.58 11.06
C ASP A 387 -40.27 -7.74 11.57
N PHE A 388 -39.26 -7.40 12.35
CA PHE A 388 -38.35 -8.35 12.97
C PHE A 388 -38.59 -8.42 14.49
N SER A 389 -39.73 -7.97 14.99
CA SER A 389 -40.03 -7.85 16.43
C SER A 389 -40.43 -9.16 17.10
N ASN A 390 -40.57 -10.25 16.33
CA ASN A 390 -40.91 -11.58 16.86
C ASN A 390 -39.73 -12.50 17.02
#